data_cd981f8fcebdcd6ecbbbe0d381942930
#
_entry.id   cd981f8fcebdcd6ecbbbe0d381942930
#
_cell.length_a   1.000
_cell.length_b   1.000
_cell.length_c   1.000
_cell.angle_alpha   90.00
_cell.angle_beta   90.00
_cell.angle_gamma   90.00
#
_symmetry.space_group_name_H-M   'P 1'
#
loop_
_entity.id
_entity.type
_entity.pdbx_description
1 polymer ?
#
loop_
_entity_poly.entity_id
_entity_poly.type
_entity_poly.pdbx_seq_one_letter_code
_entity_poly.pdbx_strand_id
1 'polypeptide(L)'
;MKQLLTVLCVFVGLVVFPALAGDYEVTHFEKSRVFEGTTLLADMTEPRQPRVVEVDFNGNILWEYNPPSSMPGAVLDAAKLENGNILITITGSGIYEINHDGEVVWEHADPAVSHDADRLSNGNILYNLGWSKKGEDVVREVDRHGKIVWSWNGLANYDRKPFADVDSEGWMHVNSVSRLENGNTLVSIRNFNTVAEVGPNGRVVRDWTFEARDRRTGLRTHGKIRGERNHEPEILKNGNMLLALRRPNRFVEFNLETQELVWSWEHPGGRRELRTNREANRLPNGNTLGSAGNKLIEIAPDGTIVWQMITSGGGRNHRKFHKAIRIGADGTTYGG
;
A
#
# COMPACT_ATOMS: atom_id res chain seq x y z
N MET A 1 -44.91 -60.21 36.62
CA MET A 1 -43.60 -59.64 36.39
C MET A 1 -43.74 -58.57 35.24
N LYS A 2 -43.80 -57.27 35.57
CA LYS A 2 -43.87 -56.21 34.62
C LYS A 2 -42.45 -55.60 34.53
N GLN A 3 -41.81 -55.71 33.36
CA GLN A 3 -40.54 -55.07 33.12
C GLN A 3 -40.77 -53.59 32.82
N LEU A 4 -40.14 -52.71 33.59
CA LEU A 4 -40.08 -51.30 33.38
C LEU A 4 -38.92 -51.00 32.39
N LEU A 5 -39.23 -50.47 31.22
CA LEU A 5 -38.23 -49.96 30.27
C LEU A 5 -37.93 -48.51 30.64
N THR A 6 -36.70 -48.25 31.13
CA THR A 6 -36.21 -46.91 31.39
C THR A 6 -35.58 -46.34 30.10
N VAL A 7 -36.20 -45.34 29.51
CA VAL A 7 -35.66 -44.60 28.35
C VAL A 7 -34.73 -43.53 28.88
N LEU A 8 -33.44 -43.65 28.61
CA LEU A 8 -32.41 -42.65 28.92
C LEU A 8 -32.37 -41.62 27.79
N CYS A 9 -32.96 -40.43 28.01
CA CYS A 9 -32.82 -39.29 27.10
C CYS A 9 -31.45 -38.66 27.33
N VAL A 10 -30.52 -38.85 26.39
CA VAL A 10 -29.25 -38.10 26.34
C VAL A 10 -29.51 -36.75 25.68
N PHE A 11 -29.53 -35.68 26.47
CA PHE A 11 -29.49 -34.32 25.99
C PHE A 11 -28.05 -34.01 25.52
N VAL A 12 -27.83 -34.01 24.23
CA VAL A 12 -26.61 -33.43 23.64
C VAL A 12 -26.79 -31.91 23.65
N GLY A 13 -26.28 -31.24 24.67
CA GLY A 13 -26.18 -29.79 24.71
C GLY A 13 -25.23 -29.29 23.62
N LEU A 14 -25.74 -28.61 22.61
CA LEU A 14 -24.94 -27.87 21.68
C LEU A 14 -24.26 -26.75 22.47
N VAL A 15 -22.99 -26.91 22.81
CA VAL A 15 -22.15 -25.80 23.31
C VAL A 15 -21.84 -24.94 22.11
N VAL A 16 -22.62 -23.86 21.90
CA VAL A 16 -22.28 -22.79 20.96
C VAL A 16 -21.15 -21.99 21.62
N PHE A 17 -19.92 -22.27 21.22
CA PHE A 17 -18.83 -21.37 21.53
C PHE A 17 -19.13 -20.05 20.81
N PRO A 18 -19.06 -18.89 21.50
CA PRO A 18 -19.08 -17.61 20.80
C PRO A 18 -17.91 -17.64 19.81
N ALA A 19 -18.17 -17.37 18.54
CA ALA A 19 -17.10 -17.15 17.58
C ALA A 19 -16.21 -16.05 18.17
N LEU A 20 -14.93 -16.32 18.36
CA LEU A 20 -13.95 -15.30 18.67
C LEU A 20 -14.09 -14.26 17.57
N ALA A 21 -14.30 -12.99 17.93
CA ALA A 21 -14.31 -11.90 16.97
C ALA A 21 -13.00 -12.01 16.18
N GLY A 22 -13.09 -12.25 14.88
CA GLY A 22 -11.92 -12.34 14.01
C GLY A 22 -11.17 -11.00 14.02
N ASP A 23 -9.91 -11.01 13.65
CA ASP A 23 -9.08 -9.79 13.55
C ASP A 23 -9.67 -8.77 12.58
N TYR A 24 -10.45 -9.25 11.60
CA TYR A 24 -11.09 -8.46 10.57
C TYR A 24 -12.59 -8.72 10.51
N GLU A 25 -13.33 -7.66 10.22
CA GLU A 25 -14.78 -7.69 10.00
C GLU A 25 -15.07 -7.25 8.57
N VAL A 26 -15.76 -8.08 7.81
CA VAL A 26 -16.27 -7.71 6.48
C VAL A 26 -17.64 -7.07 6.66
N THR A 27 -17.68 -5.76 6.45
CA THR A 27 -18.89 -4.95 6.66
C THR A 27 -19.75 -4.80 5.39
N HIS A 28 -19.18 -5.16 4.23
CA HIS A 28 -19.88 -5.17 2.95
C HIS A 28 -19.28 -6.21 1.99
N PHE A 29 -20.13 -6.96 1.26
CA PHE A 29 -19.68 -7.96 0.30
C PHE A 29 -20.73 -8.28 -0.77
N GLU A 30 -20.47 -7.85 -2.00
CA GLU A 30 -21.27 -8.16 -3.20
C GLU A 30 -20.54 -9.20 -4.08
N LYS A 31 -20.69 -10.48 -3.76
CA LYS A 31 -19.95 -11.60 -4.39
C LYS A 31 -19.87 -11.56 -5.92
N SER A 32 -20.94 -11.15 -6.59
CA SER A 32 -21.01 -11.11 -8.07
C SER A 32 -20.27 -9.93 -8.70
N ARG A 33 -19.78 -8.97 -7.90
CA ARG A 33 -19.16 -7.72 -8.38
C ARG A 33 -17.72 -7.55 -7.98
N VAL A 34 -17.24 -8.31 -6.99
CA VAL A 34 -15.82 -8.26 -6.57
C VAL A 34 -14.92 -8.94 -7.60
N PHE A 35 -13.66 -8.53 -7.65
CA PHE A 35 -12.64 -9.25 -8.41
C PHE A 35 -12.15 -10.45 -7.60
N GLU A 36 -12.33 -11.66 -8.11
CA GLU A 36 -12.02 -12.92 -7.41
C GLU A 36 -10.54 -13.03 -7.01
N GLY A 37 -10.28 -13.59 -5.82
CA GLY A 37 -8.94 -13.81 -5.31
C GLY A 37 -8.83 -13.62 -3.80
N THR A 38 -7.60 -13.35 -3.34
CA THR A 38 -7.27 -13.05 -1.94
C THR A 38 -6.62 -11.67 -1.83
N THR A 39 -6.45 -11.15 -0.63
CA THR A 39 -5.80 -9.85 -0.41
C THR A 39 -4.62 -10.03 0.51
N LEU A 40 -3.42 -9.68 0.03
CA LEU A 40 -2.21 -9.58 0.84
C LEU A 40 -2.09 -8.15 1.36
N LEU A 41 -1.80 -7.97 2.65
CA LEU A 41 -1.71 -6.64 3.25
C LEU A 41 -0.64 -6.54 4.34
N ALA A 42 -0.06 -5.34 4.46
CA ALA A 42 0.77 -4.94 5.58
C ALA A 42 -0.14 -4.44 6.72
N ASP A 43 -0.24 -5.24 7.78
CA ASP A 43 -1.10 -4.96 8.94
C ASP A 43 -0.29 -4.42 10.13
N MET A 44 -0.59 -3.18 10.49
CA MET A 44 -0.04 -2.48 11.65
C MET A 44 -1.11 -2.24 12.72
N THR A 45 -2.13 -3.08 12.79
CA THR A 45 -3.21 -2.96 13.79
C THR A 45 -2.64 -2.97 15.19
N GLU A 46 -1.66 -3.85 15.43
CA GLU A 46 -0.85 -3.86 16.64
C GLU A 46 0.55 -3.29 16.35
N PRO A 47 0.81 -2.00 16.63
CA PRO A 47 2.07 -1.33 16.24
C PRO A 47 3.35 -1.97 16.80
N ARG A 48 3.24 -2.77 17.87
CA ARG A 48 4.36 -3.50 18.46
C ARG A 48 4.57 -4.90 17.87
N GLN A 49 3.62 -5.36 17.07
CA GLN A 49 3.62 -6.65 16.40
C GLN A 49 3.05 -6.48 14.98
N PRO A 50 3.74 -5.68 14.13
CA PRO A 50 3.31 -5.54 12.74
C PRO A 50 3.47 -6.89 12.05
N ARG A 51 2.56 -7.18 11.12
CA ARG A 51 2.55 -8.46 10.40
C ARG A 51 2.16 -8.27 8.94
N VAL A 52 2.39 -9.32 8.16
CA VAL A 52 1.85 -9.45 6.80
C VAL A 52 0.82 -10.57 6.84
N VAL A 53 -0.34 -10.36 6.25
CA VAL A 53 -1.39 -11.37 6.18
C VAL A 53 -1.96 -11.47 4.78
N GLU A 54 -2.34 -12.68 4.38
CA GLU A 54 -3.18 -12.92 3.23
C GLU A 54 -4.57 -13.34 3.75
N VAL A 55 -5.62 -12.66 3.27
CA VAL A 55 -7.00 -12.90 3.73
C VAL A 55 -7.93 -13.22 2.55
N ASP A 56 -8.99 -14.00 2.84
CA ASP A 56 -10.10 -14.21 1.93
C ASP A 56 -11.13 -13.05 2.01
N PHE A 57 -12.20 -13.15 1.20
CA PHE A 57 -13.29 -12.15 1.20
C PHE A 57 -14.13 -12.11 2.47
N ASN A 58 -14.04 -13.14 3.33
CA ASN A 58 -14.76 -13.18 4.60
C ASN A 58 -13.90 -12.61 5.74
N GLY A 59 -12.65 -12.21 5.46
CA GLY A 59 -11.70 -11.74 6.46
C GLY A 59 -10.97 -12.85 7.21
N ASN A 60 -11.05 -14.11 6.74
CA ASN A 60 -10.29 -15.21 7.31
C ASN A 60 -8.83 -15.09 6.87
N ILE A 61 -7.90 -15.24 7.81
CA ILE A 61 -6.47 -15.27 7.53
C ILE A 61 -6.13 -16.63 6.92
N LEU A 62 -5.57 -16.60 5.71
CA LEU A 62 -5.11 -17.77 4.97
C LEU A 62 -3.63 -18.03 5.18
N TRP A 63 -2.85 -16.96 5.34
CA TRP A 63 -1.42 -16.98 5.62
C TRP A 63 -1.03 -15.77 6.45
N GLU A 64 -0.03 -15.94 7.30
CA GLU A 64 0.45 -14.88 8.19
C GLU A 64 1.96 -14.98 8.38
N TYR A 65 2.63 -13.84 8.36
CA TYR A 65 4.02 -13.70 8.76
C TYR A 65 4.17 -12.63 9.83
N ASN A 66 4.75 -13.02 10.95
CA ASN A 66 5.08 -12.13 12.06
C ASN A 66 6.60 -11.91 12.09
N PRO A 67 7.11 -10.73 11.69
CA PRO A 67 8.53 -10.44 11.75
C PRO A 67 9.07 -10.65 13.16
N PRO A 68 10.22 -11.35 13.31
CA PRO A 68 10.83 -11.57 14.63
C PRO A 68 11.35 -10.24 15.22
N SER A 69 11.59 -10.22 16.52
CA SER A 69 12.11 -9.03 17.24
C SER A 69 13.48 -8.54 16.73
N SER A 70 14.22 -9.37 16.02
CA SER A 70 15.45 -9.00 15.30
C SER A 70 15.21 -8.10 14.08
N MET A 71 13.98 -7.98 13.62
CA MET A 71 13.53 -7.11 12.52
C MET A 71 12.60 -6.02 13.08
N PRO A 72 13.12 -5.07 13.88
CA PRO A 72 12.28 -4.05 14.49
C PRO A 72 11.78 -3.06 13.45
N GLY A 73 10.55 -2.57 13.62
CA GLY A 73 10.00 -1.51 12.77
C GLY A 73 8.59 -1.80 12.30
N ALA A 74 8.05 -0.92 11.48
CA ALA A 74 6.73 -1.07 10.89
C ALA A 74 6.84 -1.76 9.53
N VAL A 75 6.01 -2.77 9.27
CA VAL A 75 5.83 -3.32 7.93
C VAL A 75 4.97 -2.34 7.13
N LEU A 76 5.56 -1.68 6.15
CA LEU A 76 4.85 -0.69 5.35
C LEU A 76 4.48 -1.21 3.96
N ASP A 77 5.14 -2.27 3.50
CA ASP A 77 4.89 -2.85 2.20
C ASP A 77 5.01 -4.37 2.22
N ALA A 78 4.20 -5.03 1.39
CA ALA A 78 4.24 -6.45 1.14
C ALA A 78 3.76 -6.75 -0.27
N ALA A 79 4.62 -7.34 -1.08
CA ALA A 79 4.34 -7.71 -2.47
C ALA A 79 4.59 -9.20 -2.69
N LYS A 80 3.68 -9.90 -3.36
CA LYS A 80 3.88 -11.30 -3.76
C LYS A 80 4.67 -11.34 -5.05
N LEU A 81 5.78 -12.09 -5.05
CA LEU A 81 6.66 -12.27 -6.19
C LEU A 81 6.20 -13.41 -7.11
N GLU A 82 6.66 -13.42 -8.35
CA GLU A 82 6.35 -14.47 -9.33
C GLU A 82 6.75 -15.88 -8.86
N ASN A 83 7.79 -15.99 -8.05
CA ASN A 83 8.23 -17.28 -7.47
C ASN A 83 7.37 -17.73 -6.27
N GLY A 84 6.33 -16.98 -5.92
CA GLY A 84 5.44 -17.25 -4.80
C GLY A 84 5.91 -16.72 -3.45
N ASN A 85 7.16 -16.25 -3.34
CA ASN A 85 7.67 -15.60 -2.12
C ASN A 85 7.04 -14.21 -1.95
N ILE A 86 7.20 -13.64 -0.76
CA ILE A 86 6.70 -12.30 -0.42
C ILE A 86 7.89 -11.39 -0.12
N LEU A 87 7.96 -10.28 -0.83
CA LEU A 87 8.89 -9.19 -0.53
C LEU A 87 8.24 -8.27 0.50
N ILE A 88 8.92 -8.02 1.62
CA ILE A 88 8.42 -7.13 2.67
C ILE A 88 9.42 -6.02 2.95
N THR A 89 8.87 -4.84 3.27
CA THR A 89 9.65 -3.65 3.66
C THR A 89 9.39 -3.32 5.11
N ILE A 90 10.44 -3.37 5.96
CA ILE A 90 10.37 -3.07 7.37
C ILE A 90 11.20 -1.83 7.68
N THR A 91 10.53 -0.75 8.07
CA THR A 91 11.20 0.53 8.36
C THR A 91 12.18 0.43 9.51
N GLY A 92 13.36 1.01 9.35
CA GLY A 92 14.39 0.93 10.40
C GLY A 92 15.16 -0.39 10.43
N SER A 93 14.82 -1.35 9.55
CA SER A 93 15.43 -2.67 9.48
C SER A 93 15.96 -2.98 8.08
N GLY A 94 15.08 -3.18 7.10
CA GLY A 94 15.51 -3.55 5.75
C GLY A 94 14.38 -4.09 4.88
N ILE A 95 14.79 -4.79 3.82
CA ILE A 95 13.92 -5.45 2.85
C ILE A 95 14.22 -6.95 2.91
N TYR A 96 13.16 -7.75 2.97
CA TYR A 96 13.27 -9.20 3.15
C TYR A 96 12.40 -9.94 2.15
N GLU A 97 12.91 -11.03 1.58
CA GLU A 97 12.13 -11.97 0.79
C GLU A 97 11.84 -13.19 1.67
N ILE A 98 10.55 -13.47 1.87
CA ILE A 98 10.05 -14.51 2.77
C ILE A 98 9.38 -15.59 1.92
N ASN A 99 9.73 -16.88 2.13
CA ASN A 99 9.02 -17.98 1.52
C ASN A 99 7.69 -18.28 2.24
N HIS A 100 6.88 -19.17 1.69
CA HIS A 100 5.58 -19.52 2.27
C HIS A 100 5.68 -20.16 3.68
N ASP A 101 6.83 -20.78 4.00
CA ASP A 101 7.07 -21.40 5.31
C ASP A 101 7.54 -20.37 6.36
N GLY A 102 7.66 -19.08 5.98
CA GLY A 102 8.09 -18.00 6.87
C GLY A 102 9.61 -17.87 7.01
N GLU A 103 10.39 -18.52 6.14
CA GLU A 103 11.85 -18.39 6.16
C GLU A 103 12.33 -17.22 5.31
N VAL A 104 13.31 -16.48 5.81
CA VAL A 104 14.00 -15.42 5.06
C VAL A 104 14.95 -16.07 4.06
N VAL A 105 14.66 -15.91 2.77
CA VAL A 105 15.49 -16.47 1.68
C VAL A 105 16.41 -15.44 1.04
N TRP A 106 16.16 -14.16 1.28
CA TRP A 106 17.04 -13.05 0.90
C TRP A 106 16.77 -11.84 1.81
N GLU A 107 17.79 -11.06 2.08
CA GLU A 107 17.71 -9.84 2.85
C GLU A 107 18.63 -8.74 2.35
N HIS A 108 18.22 -7.50 2.56
CA HIS A 108 19.03 -6.31 2.39
C HIS A 108 18.82 -5.39 3.59
N ALA A 109 19.81 -5.34 4.47
CA ALA A 109 19.78 -4.49 5.65
C ALA A 109 20.06 -3.04 5.26
N ASP A 110 19.04 -2.19 5.28
CA ASP A 110 19.16 -0.74 5.15
C ASP A 110 18.17 -0.07 6.10
N PRO A 111 18.62 0.44 7.27
CA PRO A 111 17.74 1.06 8.23
C PRO A 111 17.09 2.36 7.73
N ALA A 112 17.55 2.90 6.61
CA ALA A 112 16.95 4.08 6.00
C ALA A 112 15.76 3.75 5.06
N VAL A 113 15.53 2.45 4.74
CA VAL A 113 14.39 2.03 3.93
C VAL A 113 13.06 2.52 4.52
N SER A 114 12.11 2.86 3.66
CA SER A 114 10.87 3.46 4.14
C SER A 114 9.61 2.72 3.70
N HIS A 115 8.93 3.20 2.67
CA HIS A 115 7.54 2.86 2.42
C HIS A 115 7.33 1.74 1.40
N ASP A 116 8.31 1.52 0.52
CA ASP A 116 8.09 0.80 -0.73
C ASP A 116 9.34 0.14 -1.27
N ALA A 117 9.23 -1.08 -1.79
CA ALA A 117 10.31 -1.78 -2.47
C ALA A 117 9.78 -2.77 -3.52
N ASP A 118 10.29 -2.66 -4.75
CA ASP A 118 9.93 -3.51 -5.88
C ASP A 118 11.05 -4.46 -6.28
N ARG A 119 10.71 -5.71 -6.60
CA ARG A 119 11.56 -6.62 -7.34
C ARG A 119 11.47 -6.30 -8.83
N LEU A 120 12.60 -5.89 -9.42
CA LEU A 120 12.68 -5.61 -10.86
C LEU A 120 12.87 -6.91 -11.67
N SER A 121 12.52 -6.86 -12.96
CA SER A 121 12.66 -7.99 -13.89
C SER A 121 14.12 -8.48 -14.05
N ASN A 122 15.11 -7.61 -13.80
CA ASN A 122 16.54 -7.97 -13.79
C ASN A 122 16.99 -8.63 -12.47
N GLY A 123 16.07 -8.81 -11.51
CA GLY A 123 16.35 -9.37 -10.20
C GLY A 123 16.85 -8.38 -9.15
N ASN A 124 17.08 -7.12 -9.50
CA ASN A 124 17.43 -6.07 -8.55
C ASN A 124 16.22 -5.65 -7.70
N ILE A 125 16.48 -4.91 -6.63
CA ILE A 125 15.46 -4.29 -5.78
C ILE A 125 15.55 -2.77 -5.93
N LEU A 126 14.43 -2.15 -6.29
CA LEU A 126 14.22 -0.71 -6.28
C LEU A 126 13.48 -0.35 -4.99
N TYR A 127 13.93 0.67 -4.25
CA TYR A 127 13.28 1.06 -2.99
C TYR A 127 13.47 2.53 -2.65
N ASN A 128 12.65 3.05 -1.74
CA ASN A 128 12.72 4.43 -1.32
C ASN A 128 13.24 4.65 0.11
N LEU A 129 13.73 5.86 0.35
CA LEU A 129 14.31 6.36 1.60
C LEU A 129 13.55 7.64 1.99
N GLY A 130 12.31 7.48 2.47
CA GLY A 130 11.35 8.59 2.60
C GLY A 130 11.75 9.69 3.60
N TRP A 131 12.59 9.36 4.58
CA TRP A 131 13.01 10.32 5.63
C TRP A 131 14.39 10.94 5.38
N SER A 132 14.99 10.72 4.20
CA SER A 132 16.27 11.29 3.83
C SER A 132 16.26 12.81 3.85
N LYS A 133 17.40 13.37 4.28
CA LYS A 133 17.62 14.80 4.25
C LYS A 133 17.93 15.27 2.83
N LYS A 134 17.85 16.56 2.61
CA LYS A 134 18.26 17.18 1.35
C LYS A 134 19.71 16.81 1.02
N GLY A 135 19.92 16.29 -0.18
CA GLY A 135 21.22 15.86 -0.67
C GLY A 135 21.55 14.39 -0.46
N GLU A 136 20.83 13.70 0.41
CA GLU A 136 20.93 12.25 0.55
C GLU A 136 20.10 11.54 -0.53
N ASP A 137 20.44 10.28 -0.83
CA ASP A 137 19.61 9.46 -1.72
C ASP A 137 18.19 9.35 -1.16
N VAL A 138 17.20 9.43 -2.04
CA VAL A 138 15.79 9.22 -1.71
C VAL A 138 15.19 7.99 -2.40
N VAL A 139 15.91 7.47 -3.41
CA VAL A 139 15.63 6.20 -4.12
C VAL A 139 16.94 5.48 -4.36
N ARG A 140 16.95 4.17 -4.22
CA ARG A 140 18.07 3.28 -4.56
C ARG A 140 17.60 2.06 -5.33
N GLU A 141 18.48 1.56 -6.19
CA GLU A 141 18.38 0.24 -6.77
C GLU A 141 19.64 -0.56 -6.33
N VAL A 142 19.42 -1.75 -5.80
CA VAL A 142 20.50 -2.67 -5.39
C VAL A 142 20.39 -3.99 -6.15
N ASP A 143 21.54 -4.58 -6.44
CA ASP A 143 21.61 -5.93 -6.97
C ASP A 143 21.35 -6.99 -5.87
N ARG A 144 21.34 -8.27 -6.25
CA ARG A 144 21.11 -9.39 -5.31
C ARG A 144 22.20 -9.54 -4.24
N HIS A 145 23.33 -8.86 -4.40
CA HIS A 145 24.43 -8.84 -3.44
C HIS A 145 24.39 -7.60 -2.54
N GLY A 146 23.34 -6.76 -2.66
CA GLY A 146 23.18 -5.53 -1.88
C GLY A 146 24.02 -4.36 -2.37
N LYS A 147 24.68 -4.47 -3.55
CA LYS A 147 25.45 -3.37 -4.12
C LYS A 147 24.50 -2.36 -4.77
N ILE A 148 24.62 -1.08 -4.41
CA ILE A 148 23.90 0.00 -5.06
C ILE A 148 24.39 0.12 -6.52
N VAL A 149 23.47 -0.04 -7.47
CA VAL A 149 23.70 0.07 -8.91
C VAL A 149 23.12 1.34 -9.51
N TRP A 150 22.15 1.95 -8.84
CA TRP A 150 21.58 3.25 -9.20
C TRP A 150 21.04 3.94 -7.95
N SER A 151 21.11 5.27 -7.91
CA SER A 151 20.45 6.08 -6.88
C SER A 151 20.02 7.43 -7.41
N TRP A 152 19.08 8.06 -6.70
CA TRP A 152 18.56 9.38 -7.02
C TRP A 152 18.30 10.19 -5.75
N ASN A 153 18.72 11.47 -5.77
CA ASN A 153 18.55 12.40 -4.64
C ASN A 153 17.72 13.65 -4.99
N GLY A 154 17.37 13.84 -6.25
CA GLY A 154 16.50 14.90 -6.72
C GLY A 154 17.09 16.32 -6.68
N LEU A 155 18.33 16.54 -6.22
CA LEU A 155 18.91 17.88 -6.07
C LEU A 155 18.89 18.68 -7.38
N ALA A 156 19.31 18.07 -8.48
CA ALA A 156 19.40 18.73 -9.78
C ALA A 156 18.06 19.32 -10.27
N ASN A 157 16.95 18.79 -9.77
CA ASN A 157 15.62 19.15 -10.22
C ASN A 157 14.86 20.04 -9.22
N TYR A 158 15.03 19.80 -7.92
CA TYR A 158 14.17 20.34 -6.87
C TYR A 158 14.89 21.22 -5.84
N ASP A 159 16.25 21.41 -5.93
CA ASP A 159 16.94 22.40 -5.08
C ASP A 159 16.68 23.84 -5.56
N ARG A 160 15.42 24.20 -5.57
CA ARG A 160 14.91 25.51 -5.95
C ARG A 160 13.61 25.81 -5.22
N LYS A 161 13.25 27.08 -5.09
CA LYS A 161 11.91 27.45 -4.57
C LYS A 161 10.81 26.88 -5.48
N PRO A 162 9.72 26.38 -4.89
CA PRO A 162 9.37 26.45 -3.47
C PRO A 162 9.88 25.23 -2.65
N PHE A 163 10.62 24.28 -3.23
CA PHE A 163 10.93 22.97 -2.65
C PHE A 163 12.19 22.97 -1.77
N ALA A 164 13.14 23.87 -2.05
CA ALA A 164 14.48 23.85 -1.45
C ALA A 164 14.51 23.85 0.08
N ASP A 165 13.54 24.53 0.71
CA ASP A 165 13.51 24.77 2.15
C ASP A 165 12.52 23.83 2.88
N VAL A 166 11.98 22.80 2.22
CA VAL A 166 11.08 21.82 2.84
C VAL A 166 11.88 20.95 3.79
N ASP A 167 11.42 20.84 5.05
CA ASP A 167 11.94 19.95 6.07
C ASP A 167 10.78 19.46 6.95
N SER A 168 10.22 18.31 6.61
CA SER A 168 9.08 17.73 7.32
C SER A 168 9.09 16.21 7.22
N GLU A 169 9.73 15.54 8.16
CA GLU A 169 9.97 14.09 8.09
C GLU A 169 10.76 13.74 6.82
N GLY A 170 11.92 14.37 6.64
CA GLY A 170 12.73 14.33 5.43
C GLY A 170 12.40 15.43 4.43
N TRP A 171 13.27 15.61 3.43
CA TRP A 171 13.11 16.65 2.41
C TRP A 171 11.97 16.35 1.44
N MET A 172 12.07 15.27 0.69
CA MET A 172 11.08 14.87 -0.32
C MET A 172 9.95 14.01 0.26
N HIS A 173 10.27 13.19 1.26
CA HIS A 173 9.42 12.14 1.79
C HIS A 173 8.84 11.26 0.68
N VAL A 174 9.74 10.67 -0.12
CA VAL A 174 9.35 9.71 -1.16
C VAL A 174 8.66 8.53 -0.48
N ASN A 175 7.50 8.15 -0.98
CA ASN A 175 6.66 7.13 -0.37
C ASN A 175 6.19 6.03 -1.34
N SER A 176 6.57 6.12 -2.61
CA SER A 176 6.42 5.05 -3.58
C SER A 176 7.40 5.25 -4.72
N VAL A 177 7.86 4.13 -5.27
CA VAL A 177 8.71 4.05 -6.46
C VAL A 177 8.26 2.87 -7.30
N SER A 178 8.28 3.01 -8.62
CA SER A 178 8.11 1.88 -9.52
C SER A 178 8.93 2.06 -10.80
N ARG A 179 9.43 0.95 -11.36
CA ARG A 179 10.14 0.97 -12.63
C ARG A 179 9.17 0.79 -13.78
N LEU A 180 9.15 1.77 -14.68
CA LEU A 180 8.31 1.73 -15.88
C LEU A 180 8.94 0.86 -16.98
N GLU A 181 8.15 0.35 -17.90
CA GLU A 181 8.60 -0.45 -19.04
C GLU A 181 9.63 0.27 -19.93
N ASN A 182 9.55 1.61 -19.99
CA ASN A 182 10.52 2.43 -20.75
C ASN A 182 11.85 2.64 -20.03
N GLY A 183 12.05 2.01 -18.84
CA GLY A 183 13.25 2.10 -18.02
C GLY A 183 13.32 3.32 -17.12
N ASN A 184 12.36 4.25 -17.18
CA ASN A 184 12.26 5.36 -16.25
C ASN A 184 11.71 4.88 -14.90
N THR A 185 11.89 5.68 -13.86
CA THR A 185 11.38 5.42 -12.51
C THR A 185 10.28 6.42 -12.18
N LEU A 186 9.11 5.93 -11.82
CA LEU A 186 8.03 6.75 -11.26
C LEU A 186 8.30 6.95 -9.77
N VAL A 187 8.25 8.18 -9.29
CA VAL A 187 8.59 8.54 -7.90
C VAL A 187 7.49 9.41 -7.31
N SER A 188 6.87 8.96 -6.23
CA SER A 188 5.88 9.72 -5.49
C SER A 188 6.56 10.60 -4.43
N ILE A 189 6.62 11.91 -4.66
CA ILE A 189 7.26 12.90 -3.79
C ILE A 189 6.19 13.57 -2.92
N ARG A 190 5.88 12.94 -1.78
CA ARG A 190 4.77 13.35 -0.90
C ARG A 190 4.87 14.79 -0.42
N ASN A 191 6.06 15.21 0.04
CA ASN A 191 6.24 16.54 0.62
C ASN A 191 6.15 17.65 -0.40
N PHE A 192 6.35 17.35 -1.68
CA PHE A 192 6.25 18.32 -2.77
C PHE A 192 4.88 18.28 -3.46
N ASN A 193 4.00 17.35 -3.06
CA ASN A 193 2.71 17.10 -3.74
C ASN A 193 2.92 16.87 -5.24
N THR A 194 3.92 16.06 -5.59
CA THR A 194 4.39 15.84 -6.95
C THR A 194 4.64 14.36 -7.19
N VAL A 195 4.29 13.88 -8.37
CA VAL A 195 4.78 12.62 -8.93
C VAL A 195 5.78 12.97 -10.02
N ALA A 196 6.95 12.32 -10.03
CA ALA A 196 7.98 12.55 -11.02
C ALA A 196 8.30 11.27 -11.79
N GLU A 197 8.51 11.38 -13.09
CA GLU A 197 9.12 10.37 -13.92
C GLU A 197 10.61 10.71 -14.10
N VAL A 198 11.49 9.84 -13.60
CA VAL A 198 12.93 10.03 -13.55
C VAL A 198 13.60 9.08 -14.52
N GLY A 199 14.37 9.60 -15.46
CA GLY A 199 15.15 8.79 -16.40
C GLY A 199 16.32 8.05 -15.74
N PRO A 200 16.90 7.03 -16.41
CA PRO A 200 18.06 6.28 -15.89
C PRO A 200 19.27 7.17 -15.57
N ASN A 201 19.39 8.32 -16.23
CA ASN A 201 20.43 9.33 -15.99
C ASN A 201 20.17 10.24 -14.79
N GLY A 202 19.10 9.99 -14.00
CA GLY A 202 18.71 10.77 -12.84
C GLY A 202 18.02 12.12 -13.14
N ARG A 203 17.72 12.41 -14.41
CA ARG A 203 16.99 13.64 -14.79
C ARG A 203 15.49 13.38 -14.76
N VAL A 204 14.74 14.33 -14.23
CA VAL A 204 13.27 14.31 -14.33
C VAL A 204 12.90 14.56 -15.80
N VAL A 205 12.19 13.61 -16.38
CA VAL A 205 11.66 13.65 -17.75
C VAL A 205 10.39 14.50 -17.78
N ARG A 206 9.52 14.27 -16.82
CA ARG A 206 8.27 15.04 -16.58
C ARG A 206 7.84 14.90 -15.13
N ASP A 207 7.02 15.82 -14.66
CA ASP A 207 6.40 15.73 -13.36
C ASP A 207 4.96 16.25 -13.37
N TRP A 208 4.18 15.79 -12.37
CA TRP A 208 2.78 16.17 -12.16
C TRP A 208 2.66 16.70 -10.74
N THR A 209 2.61 18.02 -10.64
CA THR A 209 2.46 18.71 -9.36
C THR A 209 1.00 19.05 -9.12
N PHE A 210 0.50 18.73 -7.92
CA PHE A 210 -0.87 19.01 -7.51
C PHE A 210 -1.02 20.42 -6.94
N GLU A 211 -2.21 21.03 -7.09
CA GLU A 211 -2.53 22.26 -6.39
C GLU A 211 -2.70 21.98 -4.90
N ALA A 212 -1.82 22.56 -4.09
CA ALA A 212 -1.80 22.31 -2.66
C ALA A 212 -1.48 23.55 -1.82
N ARG A 213 -1.97 23.53 -0.58
CA ARG A 213 -1.57 24.43 0.51
C ARG A 213 -1.27 23.59 1.74
N ASP A 214 -0.18 22.84 1.67
CA ASP A 214 0.18 21.92 2.74
C ASP A 214 0.69 22.66 3.97
N ARG A 215 -0.11 22.64 5.04
CA ARG A 215 0.22 23.32 6.30
C ARG A 215 1.39 22.69 7.04
N ARG A 216 1.73 21.45 6.74
CA ARG A 216 2.79 20.72 7.41
C ARG A 216 4.16 21.12 6.88
N THR A 217 4.28 21.20 5.56
CA THR A 217 5.52 21.62 4.88
C THR A 217 5.61 23.13 4.69
N GLY A 218 4.50 23.86 4.88
CA GLY A 218 4.39 25.28 4.52
C GLY A 218 4.30 25.52 3.01
N LEU A 219 4.27 24.45 2.21
CA LEU A 219 4.39 24.52 0.76
C LEU A 219 3.08 24.95 0.09
N ARG A 220 3.24 25.85 -0.90
CA ARG A 220 2.19 26.13 -1.88
C ARG A 220 2.66 25.66 -3.23
N THR A 221 1.90 24.75 -3.83
CA THR A 221 2.12 24.28 -5.20
C THR A 221 0.95 24.59 -6.08
N HIS A 222 1.20 24.68 -7.37
CA HIS A 222 0.19 24.98 -8.39
C HIS A 222 0.13 23.82 -9.38
N GLY A 223 -1.08 23.37 -9.66
CA GLY A 223 -1.38 22.28 -10.57
C GLY A 223 -2.84 22.29 -10.96
N LYS A 224 -3.23 21.51 -11.96
CA LYS A 224 -4.62 21.43 -12.41
C LYS A 224 -5.52 20.67 -11.44
N ILE A 225 -4.94 19.71 -10.71
CA ILE A 225 -5.68 18.85 -9.77
C ILE A 225 -5.34 19.31 -8.35
N ARG A 226 -6.38 19.60 -7.57
CA ARG A 226 -6.21 19.90 -6.15
C ARG A 226 -5.96 18.63 -5.37
N GLY A 227 -4.82 18.57 -4.63
CA GLY A 227 -4.48 17.43 -3.81
C GLY A 227 -3.20 17.62 -3.02
N GLU A 228 -3.15 17.00 -1.85
CA GLU A 228 -1.96 16.99 -1.00
C GLU A 228 -1.60 15.56 -0.64
N ARG A 229 -0.28 15.30 -0.52
CA ARG A 229 0.26 14.05 0.00
C ARG A 229 -0.17 12.86 -0.82
N ASN A 230 0.22 12.89 -2.09
CA ASN A 230 0.08 11.78 -3.03
C ASN A 230 0.76 10.51 -2.49
N HIS A 231 0.13 9.36 -2.77
CA HIS A 231 0.62 8.03 -2.44
C HIS A 231 0.33 7.09 -3.60
N GLU A 232 1.22 6.15 -3.82
CA GLU A 232 1.11 5.02 -4.74
C GLU A 232 0.51 5.40 -6.10
N PRO A 233 1.25 6.14 -6.93
CA PRO A 233 0.84 6.39 -8.30
C PRO A 233 1.05 5.13 -9.16
N GLU A 234 0.01 4.70 -9.85
CA GLU A 234 0.03 3.63 -10.83
C GLU A 234 -0.25 4.20 -12.23
N ILE A 235 0.57 3.85 -13.24
CA ILE A 235 0.25 4.15 -14.64
C ILE A 235 -0.60 3.00 -15.18
N LEU A 236 -1.86 3.30 -15.48
CA LEU A 236 -2.82 2.33 -15.97
C LEU A 236 -2.58 1.97 -17.44
N LYS A 237 -3.08 0.81 -17.89
CA LYS A 237 -3.00 0.35 -19.29
C LYS A 237 -3.60 1.33 -20.31
N ASN A 238 -4.53 2.20 -19.88
CA ASN A 238 -5.10 3.26 -20.73
C ASN A 238 -4.23 4.53 -20.79
N GLY A 239 -3.05 4.54 -20.16
CA GLY A 239 -2.14 5.68 -20.12
C GLY A 239 -2.49 6.76 -19.11
N ASN A 240 -3.51 6.58 -18.27
CA ASN A 240 -3.83 7.47 -17.18
C ASN A 240 -3.02 7.13 -15.92
N MET A 241 -3.00 8.04 -14.95
CA MET A 241 -2.44 7.80 -13.63
C MET A 241 -3.54 7.66 -12.58
N LEU A 242 -3.53 6.58 -11.81
CA LEU A 242 -4.36 6.37 -10.63
C LEU A 242 -3.50 6.58 -9.39
N LEU A 243 -4.02 7.23 -8.35
CA LEU A 243 -3.32 7.39 -7.08
C LEU A 243 -4.25 7.77 -5.92
N ALA A 244 -3.74 7.65 -4.72
CA ALA A 244 -4.39 8.14 -3.51
C ALA A 244 -3.92 9.55 -3.14
N LEU A 245 -4.88 10.45 -2.81
CA LEU A 245 -4.63 11.79 -2.27
C LEU A 245 -5.13 11.85 -0.83
N ARG A 246 -4.26 12.20 0.12
CA ARG A 246 -4.64 12.25 1.55
C ARG A 246 -5.37 13.54 1.94
N ARG A 247 -5.39 14.54 1.06
CA ARG A 247 -6.15 15.79 1.25
C ARG A 247 -6.58 16.37 -0.10
N PRO A 248 -7.86 16.43 -0.40
CA PRO A 248 -8.94 15.73 0.33
C PRO A 248 -8.71 14.21 0.26
N ASN A 249 -9.20 13.45 1.24
CA ASN A 249 -9.09 11.99 1.24
C ASN A 249 -9.92 11.43 0.07
N ARG A 250 -9.25 11.05 -1.02
CA ARG A 250 -9.89 10.51 -2.22
C ARG A 250 -8.92 9.71 -3.07
N PHE A 251 -9.44 8.89 -3.95
CA PHE A 251 -8.71 8.27 -5.05
C PHE A 251 -9.01 9.04 -6.32
N VAL A 252 -8.01 9.18 -7.20
CA VAL A 252 -8.16 9.93 -8.45
C VAL A 252 -7.47 9.22 -9.59
N GLU A 253 -8.12 9.23 -10.76
CA GLU A 253 -7.54 8.87 -12.04
C GLU A 253 -7.54 10.11 -12.93
N PHE A 254 -6.44 10.41 -13.59
CA PHE A 254 -6.31 11.54 -14.48
C PHE A 254 -5.46 11.22 -15.71
N ASN A 255 -5.73 11.92 -16.79
CA ASN A 255 -4.97 11.80 -18.01
C ASN A 255 -3.58 12.47 -17.84
N LEU A 256 -2.51 11.77 -18.18
CA LEU A 256 -1.13 12.22 -17.97
C LEU A 256 -0.75 13.44 -18.81
N GLU A 257 -1.33 13.61 -20.00
CA GLU A 257 -1.00 14.71 -20.92
C GLU A 257 -1.83 15.97 -20.59
N THR A 258 -3.15 15.81 -20.45
CA THR A 258 -4.05 16.96 -20.20
C THR A 258 -4.15 17.30 -18.72
N GLN A 259 -3.80 16.39 -17.82
CA GLN A 259 -4.00 16.48 -16.38
C GLN A 259 -5.47 16.71 -15.99
N GLU A 260 -6.40 16.27 -16.82
CA GLU A 260 -7.84 16.31 -16.52
C GLU A 260 -8.24 15.08 -15.74
N LEU A 261 -9.09 15.27 -14.72
CA LEU A 261 -9.66 14.16 -13.95
C LEU A 261 -10.56 13.33 -14.84
N VAL A 262 -10.26 12.03 -14.92
CA VAL A 262 -11.07 11.01 -15.60
C VAL A 262 -12.04 10.37 -14.61
N TRP A 263 -11.56 10.12 -13.40
CA TRP A 263 -12.36 9.56 -12.32
C TRP A 263 -11.88 10.11 -10.96
N SER A 264 -12.81 10.27 -10.05
CA SER A 264 -12.51 10.67 -8.66
C SER A 264 -13.52 10.07 -7.72
N TRP A 265 -13.04 9.46 -6.65
CA TRP A 265 -13.91 8.84 -5.66
C TRP A 265 -13.59 9.30 -4.25
N GLU A 266 -14.62 9.76 -3.54
CA GLU A 266 -14.61 10.07 -2.13
C GLU A 266 -15.62 9.14 -1.45
N HIS A 267 -15.33 8.69 -0.22
CA HIS A 267 -16.24 7.79 0.49
C HIS A 267 -17.61 8.44 0.73
N PRO A 268 -18.74 7.74 0.42
CA PRO A 268 -20.10 8.31 0.58
C PRO A 268 -20.41 8.77 2.01
N GLY A 269 -19.84 8.13 3.04
CA GLY A 269 -19.92 8.53 4.44
C GLY A 269 -19.10 9.78 4.80
N GLY A 270 -18.42 10.38 3.81
CA GLY A 270 -17.64 11.60 3.95
C GLY A 270 -16.16 11.37 4.25
N ARG A 271 -15.41 12.46 4.26
CA ARG A 271 -13.92 12.46 4.32
C ARG A 271 -13.32 11.80 5.55
N ARG A 272 -14.09 11.63 6.61
CA ARG A 272 -13.59 10.98 7.84
C ARG A 272 -13.47 9.47 7.69
N GLU A 273 -14.21 8.88 6.75
CA GLU A 273 -14.20 7.44 6.48
C GLU A 273 -12.93 6.95 5.80
N LEU A 274 -12.26 7.78 5.00
CA LEU A 274 -11.00 7.49 4.32
C LEU A 274 -9.78 8.16 4.98
N ARG A 275 -9.74 8.26 6.28
CA ARG A 275 -8.56 8.85 6.91
C ARG A 275 -7.31 8.05 6.58
N THR A 276 -6.25 8.76 6.14
CA THR A 276 -4.95 8.18 5.81
C THR A 276 -4.98 7.15 4.68
N ASN A 277 -5.79 7.42 3.62
CA ASN A 277 -5.71 6.63 2.39
C ASN A 277 -4.27 6.64 1.84
N ARG A 278 -3.83 5.47 1.35
CA ARG A 278 -2.43 5.26 0.98
C ARG A 278 -2.25 4.64 -0.38
N GLU A 279 -3.20 3.85 -0.82
CA GLU A 279 -3.06 3.07 -2.03
C GLU A 279 -4.39 2.98 -2.76
N ALA A 280 -4.31 2.94 -4.09
CA ALA A 280 -5.44 2.68 -4.98
C ALA A 280 -4.92 1.89 -6.19
N ASN A 281 -5.35 0.65 -6.34
CA ASN A 281 -4.94 -0.28 -7.40
C ASN A 281 -6.10 -0.60 -8.31
N ARG A 282 -5.92 -0.49 -9.62
CA ARG A 282 -6.93 -0.85 -10.59
C ARG A 282 -6.92 -2.37 -10.84
N LEU A 283 -8.07 -2.98 -10.62
CA LEU A 283 -8.28 -4.42 -10.84
C LEU A 283 -8.74 -4.70 -12.28
N PRO A 284 -8.50 -5.93 -12.82
CA PRO A 284 -8.86 -6.28 -14.20
C PRO A 284 -10.33 -6.14 -14.57
N ASN A 285 -11.24 -6.30 -13.61
CA ASN A 285 -12.69 -6.09 -13.82
C ASN A 285 -13.10 -4.60 -13.81
N GLY A 286 -12.13 -3.69 -13.72
CA GLY A 286 -12.35 -2.24 -13.65
C GLY A 286 -12.60 -1.68 -12.25
N ASN A 287 -12.72 -2.53 -11.23
CA ASN A 287 -12.82 -2.09 -9.85
C ASN A 287 -11.51 -1.47 -9.38
N THR A 288 -11.56 -0.74 -8.28
CA THR A 288 -10.38 -0.16 -7.61
C THR A 288 -10.31 -0.69 -6.19
N LEU A 289 -9.20 -1.36 -5.84
CA LEU A 289 -8.89 -1.71 -4.45
C LEU A 289 -8.18 -0.52 -3.81
N GLY A 290 -8.66 -0.04 -2.66
CA GLY A 290 -8.07 1.06 -1.92
C GLY A 290 -7.79 0.73 -0.47
N SER A 291 -6.67 1.19 0.06
CA SER A 291 -6.35 1.13 1.48
C SER A 291 -6.54 2.48 2.16
N ALA A 292 -7.18 2.52 3.31
CA ALA A 292 -7.46 3.75 4.03
C ALA A 292 -7.58 3.54 5.54
N GLY A 293 -6.54 3.87 6.26
CA GLY A 293 -6.55 3.83 7.73
C GLY A 293 -6.74 2.44 8.30
N ASN A 294 -7.95 2.09 8.67
CA ASN A 294 -8.35 0.78 9.18
C ASN A 294 -9.28 0.03 8.22
N LYS A 295 -9.35 0.44 6.95
CA LYS A 295 -10.26 -0.12 5.95
C LYS A 295 -9.53 -0.55 4.71
N LEU A 296 -9.94 -1.67 4.13
CA LEU A 296 -9.74 -2.02 2.73
C LEU A 296 -11.09 -1.95 2.04
N ILE A 297 -11.10 -1.39 0.84
CA ILE A 297 -12.34 -1.12 0.12
C ILE A 297 -12.13 -1.48 -1.35
N GLU A 298 -13.03 -2.28 -1.92
CA GLU A 298 -13.12 -2.47 -3.37
C GLU A 298 -14.30 -1.68 -3.91
N ILE A 299 -14.03 -0.85 -4.91
CA ILE A 299 -14.96 0.14 -5.47
C ILE A 299 -15.18 -0.22 -6.94
N ALA A 300 -16.43 -0.42 -7.33
CA ALA A 300 -16.79 -0.64 -8.74
C ALA A 300 -16.67 0.66 -9.56
N PRO A 301 -16.61 0.58 -10.92
CA PRO A 301 -16.48 1.76 -11.78
C PRO A 301 -17.60 2.78 -11.60
N ASP A 302 -18.81 2.35 -11.19
CA ASP A 302 -19.95 3.22 -10.90
C ASP A 302 -19.84 3.96 -9.54
N GLY A 303 -18.75 3.73 -8.78
CA GLY A 303 -18.49 4.32 -7.48
C GLY A 303 -19.11 3.58 -6.30
N THR A 304 -19.79 2.45 -6.52
CA THR A 304 -20.36 1.61 -5.45
C THR A 304 -19.25 0.85 -4.73
N ILE A 305 -19.29 0.81 -3.40
CA ILE A 305 -18.47 -0.10 -2.61
C ILE A 305 -19.05 -1.50 -2.81
N VAL A 306 -18.23 -2.45 -3.29
CA VAL A 306 -18.63 -3.85 -3.52
C VAL A 306 -18.02 -4.81 -2.50
N TRP A 307 -16.96 -4.38 -1.82
CA TRP A 307 -16.39 -5.08 -0.68
C TRP A 307 -15.73 -4.09 0.27
N GLN A 308 -15.92 -4.31 1.56
CA GLN A 308 -15.25 -3.54 2.60
C GLN A 308 -14.90 -4.42 3.78
N MET A 309 -13.65 -4.38 4.17
CA MET A 309 -13.12 -5.03 5.36
C MET A 309 -12.53 -3.98 6.31
N ILE A 310 -12.78 -4.13 7.59
CA ILE A 310 -12.22 -3.29 8.64
C ILE A 310 -11.47 -4.15 9.67
N THR A 311 -10.48 -3.58 10.34
CA THR A 311 -9.91 -4.24 11.51
C THR A 311 -10.79 -4.01 12.74
N SER A 312 -11.05 -5.09 13.49
CA SER A 312 -11.81 -5.06 14.74
C SER A 312 -11.04 -4.41 15.91
N GLY A 313 -9.72 -4.34 15.84
CA GLY A 313 -8.87 -3.72 16.85
C GLY A 313 -9.13 -2.22 16.99
N GLY A 314 -9.89 -1.82 18.03
CA GLY A 314 -10.36 -0.48 18.25
C GLY A 314 -9.35 0.45 18.93
N GLY A 315 -8.49 1.11 18.22
CA GLY A 315 -7.75 2.28 18.71
C GLY A 315 -8.02 3.49 17.81
N ARG A 316 -7.88 4.72 18.35
CA ARG A 316 -7.96 5.95 17.55
C ARG A 316 -6.81 6.09 16.54
N ASN A 317 -5.92 5.09 16.43
CA ASN A 317 -4.84 5.08 15.48
C ASN A 317 -5.36 4.63 14.11
N HIS A 318 -5.47 5.58 13.18
CA HIS A 318 -5.95 5.35 11.81
C HIS A 318 -4.83 4.89 10.85
N ARG A 319 -3.74 4.28 11.36
CA ARG A 319 -2.61 3.82 10.54
C ARG A 319 -2.46 2.31 10.65
N LYS A 320 -3.53 1.57 10.37
CA LYS A 320 -3.58 0.13 10.59
C LYS A 320 -3.20 -0.64 9.33
N PHE A 321 -3.81 -0.32 8.19
CA PHE A 321 -3.43 -0.89 6.91
C PHE A 321 -2.55 0.11 6.15
N HIS A 322 -1.41 -0.36 5.65
CA HIS A 322 -0.54 0.52 4.88
C HIS A 322 -0.74 0.27 3.39
N LYS A 323 -0.33 -0.86 2.88
CA LYS A 323 -0.54 -1.30 1.51
C LYS A 323 -1.36 -2.59 1.48
N ALA A 324 -2.05 -2.82 0.38
CA ALA A 324 -2.79 -4.03 0.13
C ALA A 324 -2.88 -4.32 -1.37
N ILE A 325 -2.49 -5.51 -1.77
CA ILE A 325 -2.57 -5.98 -3.15
C ILE A 325 -3.61 -7.09 -3.28
N ARG A 326 -4.24 -7.19 -4.45
CA ARG A 326 -5.11 -8.30 -4.78
C ARG A 326 -4.31 -9.40 -5.47
N ILE A 327 -4.47 -10.62 -5.02
CA ILE A 327 -3.94 -11.82 -5.67
C ILE A 327 -5.12 -12.51 -6.34
N GLY A 328 -5.13 -12.54 -7.68
CA GLY A 328 -6.17 -13.19 -8.46
C GLY A 328 -6.18 -14.72 -8.28
N ALA A 329 -7.27 -15.36 -8.69
CA ALA A 329 -7.41 -16.82 -8.61
C ALA A 329 -6.33 -17.59 -9.40
N ASP A 330 -5.70 -16.96 -10.38
CA ASP A 330 -4.57 -17.46 -11.17
C ASP A 330 -3.20 -17.20 -10.51
N GLY A 331 -3.18 -16.56 -9.34
CA GLY A 331 -1.96 -16.19 -8.63
C GLY A 331 -1.33 -14.87 -9.09
N THR A 332 -1.88 -14.21 -10.12
CA THR A 332 -1.39 -12.89 -10.58
C THR A 332 -1.68 -11.83 -9.54
N THR A 333 -0.71 -10.94 -9.31
CA THR A 333 -0.84 -9.83 -8.35
C THR A 333 -1.28 -8.54 -9.06
N TYR A 334 -2.10 -7.75 -8.36
CA TYR A 334 -2.63 -6.48 -8.84
C TYR A 334 -2.44 -5.41 -7.75
N GLY A 335 -1.59 -4.42 -8.04
CA GLY A 335 -1.09 -3.43 -7.10
C GLY A 335 0.34 -3.73 -6.64
N GLY A 336 1.02 -2.73 -6.08
CA GLY A 336 2.41 -2.79 -5.63
C GLY A 336 3.36 -2.07 -6.57
#